data_111428f06771b24b5db25a1ef484ed0c
#
_entry.id   111428f06771b24b5db25a1ef484ed0c
#
_cell.length_a   1.000
_cell.length_b   1.000
_cell.length_c   1.000
_cell.angle_alpha   90.00
_cell.angle_beta   90.00
_cell.angle_gamma   90.00
#
_symmetry.space_group_name_H-M   'P 1'
#
loop_
_entity.id
_entity.type
_entity.pdbx_description
1 polymer ?
#
loop_
_entity_poly.entity_id
_entity_poly.type
_entity_poly.pdbx_seq_one_letter_code
_entity_poly.pdbx_strand_id
1 'polypeptide(L)'
;ACSTKYKGTGKIKAQLLLYPTLNMFGFTDEYYKKGYSGYKFEPSQKAVSKGVIKQMQMLTHCNFKQIGILSPDEYNNPYIFDASGNVPTFITVGALDYLKKDAVAWAHKLSNANVKTKLVVYNGLGHGYLNATGVFPQAEDVIDEMGKFIYTILEL
;
A
#
# COMPACT_ATOMS: atom_id res chain seq x y z
N ALA A 1 8.91 -6.04 -5.74
CA ALA A 1 9.70 -7.03 -6.52
C ALA A 1 10.04 -6.50 -7.93
N CYS A 2 9.07 -6.36 -8.86
CA CYS A 2 9.39 -5.94 -10.25
C CYS A 2 10.05 -4.57 -10.34
N SER A 3 9.53 -3.54 -9.67
CA SER A 3 10.12 -2.21 -9.66
C SER A 3 11.55 -2.19 -9.09
N THR A 4 11.81 -3.01 -8.08
CA THR A 4 13.15 -3.18 -7.51
C THR A 4 14.10 -3.85 -8.52
N LYS A 5 13.67 -4.98 -9.10
CA LYS A 5 14.48 -5.74 -10.07
C LYS A 5 14.86 -4.93 -11.31
N TYR A 6 13.97 -4.08 -11.79
CA TYR A 6 14.18 -3.29 -13.01
C TYR A 6 14.45 -1.80 -12.73
N LYS A 7 14.84 -1.47 -11.50
CA LYS A 7 15.21 -0.12 -11.08
C LYS A 7 16.30 0.45 -11.99
N GLY A 8 16.10 1.68 -12.46
CA GLY A 8 17.05 2.36 -13.34
C GLY A 8 17.13 1.87 -14.80
N THR A 9 16.42 0.81 -15.16
CA THR A 9 16.49 0.26 -16.54
C THR A 9 15.53 0.95 -17.52
N GLY A 10 14.61 1.77 -17.04
CA GLY A 10 13.55 2.38 -17.85
C GLY A 10 12.47 1.41 -18.36
N LYS A 11 12.56 0.12 -18.03
CA LYS A 11 11.56 -0.90 -18.44
C LYS A 11 10.22 -0.73 -17.75
N ILE A 12 10.21 -0.22 -16.51
CA ILE A 12 8.99 0.12 -15.77
C ILE A 12 8.92 1.63 -15.68
N LYS A 13 7.84 2.22 -16.16
CA LYS A 13 7.63 3.67 -16.17
C LYS A 13 6.89 4.17 -14.93
N ALA A 14 6.00 3.37 -14.39
CA ALA A 14 5.23 3.64 -13.18
C ALA A 14 4.80 2.35 -12.51
N GLN A 15 4.36 2.43 -11.25
CA GLN A 15 3.68 1.34 -10.56
C GLN A 15 2.39 1.82 -9.90
N LEU A 16 1.37 0.97 -9.94
CA LEU A 16 0.09 1.17 -9.28
C LEU A 16 -0.04 0.12 -8.18
N LEU A 17 -0.10 0.54 -6.94
CA LEU A 17 -0.18 -0.33 -5.77
C LEU A 17 -1.57 -0.24 -5.14
N LEU A 18 -2.31 -1.33 -5.23
CA LEU A 18 -3.67 -1.45 -4.69
C LEU A 18 -3.60 -2.15 -3.33
N TYR A 19 -3.92 -1.43 -2.26
CA TYR A 19 -3.86 -1.92 -0.89
C TYR A 19 -2.67 -2.87 -0.63
N PRO A 20 -1.43 -2.39 -0.87
CA PRO A 20 -0.26 -3.25 -0.93
C PRO A 20 0.19 -3.73 0.45
N THR A 21 0.67 -4.97 0.51
CA THR A 21 1.46 -5.48 1.62
C THR A 21 2.94 -5.21 1.35
N LEU A 22 3.59 -4.43 2.20
CA LEU A 22 4.94 -3.94 1.96
C LEU A 22 5.88 -4.21 3.13
N ASN A 23 5.33 -4.46 4.32
CA ASN A 23 6.08 -4.61 5.57
C ASN A 23 5.64 -5.86 6.34
N MET A 24 5.84 -7.01 5.75
CA MET A 24 5.33 -8.29 6.25
C MET A 24 6.02 -8.79 7.51
N PHE A 25 7.24 -8.32 7.77
CA PHE A 25 8.01 -8.66 8.95
C PHE A 25 7.79 -7.69 10.13
N GLY A 26 6.90 -6.71 9.97
CA GLY A 26 6.49 -5.83 11.06
C GLY A 26 7.55 -4.85 11.54
N PHE A 27 8.46 -4.42 10.67
CA PHE A 27 9.44 -3.40 11.00
C PHE A 27 8.77 -2.06 11.32
N THR A 28 9.29 -1.33 12.28
CA THR A 28 8.75 -0.05 12.70
C THR A 28 9.82 1.04 12.65
N ASP A 29 9.54 2.08 11.89
CA ASP A 29 10.30 3.32 11.85
C ASP A 29 9.37 4.51 12.10
N GLU A 30 9.87 5.73 11.94
CA GLU A 30 9.08 6.95 12.12
C GLU A 30 7.91 7.05 11.14
N TYR A 31 8.07 6.60 9.90
CA TYR A 31 7.02 6.61 8.88
C TYR A 31 5.90 5.63 9.23
N TYR A 32 6.30 4.45 9.67
CA TYR A 32 5.35 3.40 10.06
C TYR A 32 4.56 3.79 11.31
N LYS A 33 5.19 4.46 12.28
CA LYS A 33 4.52 4.99 13.48
C LYS A 33 3.51 6.07 13.11
N LYS A 34 3.86 7.01 12.23
CA LYS A 34 2.94 8.06 11.76
C LYS A 34 1.71 7.48 11.04
N GLY A 35 1.87 6.44 10.24
CA GLY A 35 0.77 5.76 9.57
C GLY A 35 -0.29 5.15 10.52
N TYR A 36 0.11 4.86 11.76
CA TYR A 36 -0.80 4.27 12.76
C TYR A 36 -1.78 5.27 13.39
N SER A 37 -1.44 6.55 13.46
CA SER A 37 -2.26 7.56 14.11
C SER A 37 -3.55 7.90 13.35
N GLY A 38 -3.77 7.34 12.18
CA GLY A 38 -4.84 7.68 11.26
C GLY A 38 -6.05 6.73 11.21
N TYR A 39 -6.11 5.67 12.04
CA TYR A 39 -7.30 4.82 12.07
C TYR A 39 -8.40 5.49 12.90
N LYS A 40 -9.37 6.09 12.22
CA LYS A 40 -10.60 6.60 12.83
C LYS A 40 -11.71 5.61 12.55
N PHE A 41 -12.28 5.02 13.58
CA PHE A 41 -13.44 4.14 13.49
C PHE A 41 -14.64 4.81 14.15
N GLU A 42 -15.78 4.75 13.51
CA GLU A 42 -17.03 5.02 14.17
C GLU A 42 -17.24 4.06 15.36
N PRO A 43 -17.92 4.45 16.44
CA PRO A 43 -18.12 3.60 17.61
C PRO A 43 -18.65 2.20 17.26
N SER A 44 -19.59 2.12 16.31
CA SER A 44 -20.16 0.86 15.81
C SER A 44 -19.19 -0.04 15.06
N GLN A 45 -18.15 0.55 14.44
CA GLN A 45 -17.15 -0.15 13.63
C GLN A 45 -15.96 -0.61 14.46
N LYS A 46 -15.72 0.00 15.61
CA LYS A 46 -14.46 -0.13 16.37
C LYS A 46 -14.14 -1.54 16.81
N ALA A 47 -15.11 -2.30 17.25
CA ALA A 47 -14.90 -3.69 17.71
C ALA A 47 -14.61 -4.62 16.53
N VAL A 48 -15.44 -4.56 15.48
CA VAL A 48 -15.33 -5.41 14.30
C VAL A 48 -14.02 -5.11 13.56
N SER A 49 -13.73 -3.83 13.31
CA SER A 49 -12.52 -3.42 12.56
C SER A 49 -11.22 -3.81 13.27
N LYS A 50 -11.16 -3.68 14.60
CA LYS A 50 -9.98 -4.14 15.37
C LYS A 50 -9.78 -5.65 15.28
N GLY A 51 -10.87 -6.42 15.34
CA GLY A 51 -10.84 -7.87 15.19
C GLY A 51 -10.32 -8.29 13.81
N VAL A 52 -10.86 -7.70 12.76
CA VAL A 52 -10.46 -7.95 11.36
C VAL A 52 -8.99 -7.61 11.14
N ILE A 53 -8.55 -6.41 11.56
CA ILE A 53 -7.15 -5.99 11.46
C ILE A 53 -6.22 -7.00 12.13
N LYS A 54 -6.52 -7.39 13.37
CA LYS A 54 -5.70 -8.35 14.11
C LYS A 54 -5.63 -9.71 13.42
N GLN A 55 -6.77 -10.20 12.97
CA GLN A 55 -6.86 -11.51 12.29
C GLN A 55 -6.09 -11.52 10.97
N MET A 56 -6.21 -10.47 10.16
CA MET A 56 -5.54 -10.39 8.87
C MET A 56 -4.03 -10.22 9.01
N GLN A 57 -3.56 -9.44 9.97
CA GLN A 57 -2.12 -9.35 10.29
C GLN A 57 -1.55 -10.70 10.68
N MET A 58 -2.29 -11.47 11.48
CA MET A 58 -1.88 -12.80 11.90
C MET A 58 -1.83 -13.78 10.72
N LEU A 59 -2.84 -13.77 9.84
CA LEU A 59 -2.89 -14.61 8.65
C LEU A 59 -1.74 -14.30 7.67
N THR A 60 -1.45 -13.03 7.45
CA THR A 60 -0.34 -12.59 6.60
C THR A 60 0.99 -13.14 7.13
N HIS A 61 1.25 -12.99 8.42
CA HIS A 61 2.47 -13.50 9.05
C HIS A 61 2.58 -15.03 8.99
N CYS A 62 1.49 -15.75 9.22
CA CYS A 62 1.46 -17.21 9.11
C CYS A 62 1.73 -17.71 7.70
N ASN A 63 1.14 -17.05 6.68
CA ASN A 63 1.31 -17.47 5.30
C ASN A 63 2.78 -17.42 4.83
N PHE A 64 3.56 -16.44 5.29
CA PHE A 64 4.98 -16.34 4.94
C PHE A 64 5.81 -17.49 5.48
N LYS A 65 5.60 -17.85 6.73
CA LYS A 65 6.25 -19.02 7.32
C LYS A 65 5.91 -20.31 6.57
N GLN A 66 4.64 -20.45 6.15
CA GLN A 66 4.19 -21.64 5.42
C GLN A 66 4.84 -21.80 4.04
N ILE A 67 5.12 -20.70 3.35
CA ILE A 67 5.80 -20.73 2.05
C ILE A 67 7.33 -20.63 2.16
N GLY A 68 7.90 -20.76 3.37
CA GLY A 68 9.33 -20.83 3.59
C GLY A 68 10.08 -19.50 3.54
N ILE A 69 9.38 -18.36 3.54
CA ILE A 69 10.02 -17.04 3.61
C ILE A 69 10.32 -16.72 5.07
N LEU A 70 11.56 -16.97 5.48
CA LEU A 70 11.99 -16.86 6.87
C LEU A 70 12.74 -15.55 7.18
N SER A 71 13.20 -14.84 6.16
CA SER A 71 13.92 -13.57 6.30
C SER A 71 13.46 -12.54 5.27
N PRO A 72 13.50 -11.24 5.62
CA PRO A 72 13.16 -10.18 4.69
C PRO A 72 14.26 -9.98 3.65
N ASP A 73 13.85 -9.74 2.41
CA ASP A 73 14.69 -9.26 1.33
C ASP A 73 13.97 -8.13 0.58
N GLU A 74 14.66 -7.51 -0.37
CA GLU A 74 14.12 -6.37 -1.14
C GLU A 74 12.90 -6.73 -2.01
N TYR A 75 12.64 -8.00 -2.26
CA TYR A 75 11.53 -8.47 -3.07
C TYR A 75 10.30 -8.83 -2.25
N ASN A 76 10.49 -9.37 -1.05
CA ASN A 76 9.39 -9.81 -0.19
C ASN A 76 9.01 -8.79 0.89
N ASN A 77 9.93 -7.90 1.26
CA ASN A 77 9.68 -6.84 2.25
C ASN A 77 10.31 -5.50 1.82
N PRO A 78 9.84 -4.89 0.71
CA PRO A 78 10.45 -3.69 0.14
C PRO A 78 10.51 -2.51 1.10
N TYR A 79 9.68 -2.51 2.14
CA TYR A 79 9.60 -1.41 3.10
C TYR A 79 10.93 -1.08 3.81
N ILE A 80 11.76 -2.09 4.12
CA ILE A 80 13.01 -1.87 4.88
C ILE A 80 14.19 -1.42 4.02
N PHE A 81 14.05 -1.46 2.70
CA PHE A 81 15.11 -1.09 1.77
C PHE A 81 15.01 0.35 1.30
N ASP A 82 16.05 0.81 0.64
CA ASP A 82 16.10 2.16 0.10
C ASP A 82 15.03 2.41 -0.95
N ALA A 83 14.24 3.48 -0.73
CA ALA A 83 13.17 3.89 -1.63
C ALA A 83 13.65 4.75 -2.80
N SER A 84 14.90 5.26 -2.76
CA SER A 84 15.43 6.15 -3.81
C SER A 84 15.50 5.44 -5.16
N GLY A 85 15.27 6.19 -6.24
CA GLY A 85 15.29 5.66 -7.61
C GLY A 85 14.16 4.67 -7.93
N ASN A 86 13.14 4.51 -7.08
CA ASN A 86 11.91 3.84 -7.48
C ASN A 86 11.19 4.64 -8.58
N VAL A 87 10.36 3.93 -9.34
CA VAL A 87 9.53 4.55 -10.39
C VAL A 87 8.39 5.37 -9.78
N PRO A 88 7.82 6.34 -10.52
CA PRO A 88 6.61 7.03 -10.11
C PRO A 88 5.55 6.06 -9.61
N THR A 89 4.98 6.33 -8.43
CA THR A 89 4.15 5.36 -7.72
C THR A 89 2.80 5.95 -7.34
N PHE A 90 1.73 5.28 -7.77
CA PHE A 90 0.37 5.49 -7.27
C PHE A 90 0.07 4.43 -6.21
N ILE A 91 -0.50 4.85 -5.09
CA ILE A 91 -0.89 3.95 -3.99
C ILE A 91 -2.33 4.25 -3.61
N THR A 92 -3.14 3.21 -3.46
CA THR A 92 -4.50 3.37 -2.94
C THR A 92 -4.82 2.34 -1.88
N VAL A 93 -5.63 2.75 -0.89
CA VAL A 93 -6.01 1.90 0.24
C VAL A 93 -7.30 2.39 0.88
N GLY A 94 -8.09 1.49 1.46
CA GLY A 94 -9.24 1.85 2.29
C GLY A 94 -8.80 2.40 3.65
N ALA A 95 -9.53 3.37 4.20
CA ALA A 95 -9.22 3.93 5.52
C ALA A 95 -9.39 2.91 6.67
N LEU A 96 -10.23 1.89 6.46
CA LEU A 96 -10.47 0.79 7.39
C LEU A 96 -9.66 -0.48 7.03
N ASP A 97 -8.79 -0.39 6.03
CA ASP A 97 -7.95 -1.48 5.59
C ASP A 97 -6.83 -1.75 6.60
N TYR A 98 -6.59 -3.00 6.92
CA TYR A 98 -5.48 -3.41 7.79
C TYR A 98 -4.09 -3.13 7.20
N LEU A 99 -3.99 -2.97 5.86
CA LEU A 99 -2.75 -2.60 5.15
C LEU A 99 -2.59 -1.09 4.97
N LYS A 100 -3.54 -0.27 5.45
CA LYS A 100 -3.44 1.19 5.36
C LYS A 100 -2.10 1.72 5.88
N LYS A 101 -1.61 1.14 6.96
CA LYS A 101 -0.35 1.54 7.58
C LYS A 101 0.84 1.35 6.65
N ASP A 102 0.91 0.19 5.99
CA ASP A 102 1.96 -0.11 5.01
C ASP A 102 1.92 0.88 3.84
N ALA A 103 0.72 1.11 3.31
CA ALA A 103 0.50 2.03 2.19
C ALA A 103 0.93 3.47 2.51
N VAL A 104 0.49 3.99 3.67
CA VAL A 104 0.80 5.36 4.10
C VAL A 104 2.29 5.52 4.41
N ALA A 105 2.88 4.60 5.15
CA ALA A 105 4.29 4.65 5.52
C ALA A 105 5.20 4.57 4.27
N TRP A 106 4.86 3.71 3.32
CA TRP A 106 5.60 3.59 2.07
C TRP A 106 5.47 4.84 1.20
N ALA A 107 4.28 5.43 1.10
CA ALA A 107 4.08 6.68 0.37
C ALA A 107 4.96 7.81 0.93
N HIS A 108 5.04 7.96 2.25
CA HIS A 108 5.93 8.93 2.89
C HIS A 108 7.40 8.64 2.60
N LYS A 109 7.80 7.38 2.67
CA LYS A 109 9.18 6.97 2.40
C LYS A 109 9.60 7.25 0.96
N LEU A 110 8.73 6.94 -0.01
CA LEU A 110 8.93 7.26 -1.41
C LEU A 110 9.03 8.78 -1.65
N SER A 111 8.09 9.55 -1.08
CA SER A 111 8.08 11.01 -1.22
C SER A 111 9.34 11.66 -0.65
N ASN A 112 9.82 11.19 0.50
CA ASN A 112 11.08 11.67 1.10
C ASN A 112 12.33 11.29 0.29
N ALA A 113 12.22 10.22 -0.51
CA ALA A 113 13.26 9.81 -1.46
C ALA A 113 13.12 10.51 -2.85
N ASN A 114 12.32 11.60 -2.94
CA ASN A 114 12.04 12.35 -4.16
C ASN A 114 11.42 11.51 -5.30
N VAL A 115 10.71 10.44 -4.96
CA VAL A 115 9.94 9.66 -5.92
C VAL A 115 8.57 10.30 -6.11
N LYS A 116 8.16 10.56 -7.35
CA LYS A 116 6.81 11.08 -7.65
C LYS A 116 5.76 10.10 -7.15
N THR A 117 5.02 10.48 -6.11
CA THR A 117 4.11 9.59 -5.39
C THR A 117 2.73 10.22 -5.24
N LYS A 118 1.68 9.45 -5.52
CA LYS A 118 0.29 9.80 -5.24
C LYS A 118 -0.33 8.75 -4.33
N LEU A 119 -0.82 9.17 -3.18
CA LEU A 119 -1.56 8.33 -2.24
C LEU A 119 -3.02 8.75 -2.20
N VAL A 120 -3.92 7.79 -2.40
CA VAL A 120 -5.38 7.97 -2.26
C VAL A 120 -5.90 7.04 -1.17
N VAL A 121 -6.57 7.62 -0.18
CA VAL A 121 -7.16 6.86 0.94
C VAL A 121 -8.68 7.10 0.94
N TYR A 122 -9.45 6.04 0.71
CA TYR A 122 -10.92 6.12 0.69
C TYR A 122 -11.52 5.87 2.07
N ASN A 123 -12.22 6.88 2.60
CA ASN A 123 -12.89 6.78 3.89
C ASN A 123 -14.02 5.74 3.85
N GLY A 124 -14.19 5.00 4.95
CA GLY A 124 -15.25 4.01 5.12
C GLY A 124 -15.03 2.67 4.42
N LEU A 125 -13.99 2.54 3.59
CA LEU A 125 -13.70 1.31 2.85
C LEU A 125 -12.64 0.45 3.53
N GLY A 126 -12.81 -0.87 3.41
CA GLY A 126 -11.87 -1.88 3.87
C GLY A 126 -10.97 -2.41 2.77
N HIS A 127 -10.34 -3.55 3.03
CA HIS A 127 -9.48 -4.24 2.07
C HIS A 127 -10.27 -4.76 0.87
N GLY A 128 -9.69 -4.69 -0.32
CA GLY A 128 -10.28 -5.29 -1.52
C GLY A 128 -11.46 -4.53 -2.12
N TYR A 129 -11.67 -3.26 -1.74
CA TYR A 129 -12.84 -2.48 -2.18
C TYR A 129 -12.99 -2.36 -3.72
N LEU A 130 -11.90 -2.47 -4.47
CA LEU A 130 -11.93 -2.44 -5.93
C LEU A 130 -12.70 -3.64 -6.54
N ASN A 131 -12.80 -4.75 -5.80
CA ASN A 131 -13.60 -5.90 -6.23
C ASN A 131 -15.11 -5.60 -6.29
N ALA A 132 -15.53 -4.46 -5.75
CA ALA A 132 -16.91 -3.99 -5.75
C ALA A 132 -17.17 -2.89 -6.81
N THR A 133 -16.45 -2.94 -7.93
CA THR A 133 -16.72 -2.12 -9.14
C THR A 133 -18.17 -2.28 -9.57
N GLY A 134 -18.84 -1.17 -9.88
CA GLY A 134 -20.27 -1.15 -10.16
C GLY A 134 -21.17 -1.07 -8.90
N VAL A 135 -20.59 -1.20 -7.69
CA VAL A 135 -21.31 -1.10 -6.41
C VAL A 135 -20.85 0.13 -5.62
N PHE A 136 -19.55 0.33 -5.50
CA PHE A 136 -18.99 1.47 -4.80
C PHE A 136 -18.46 2.53 -5.78
N PRO A 137 -18.98 3.77 -5.75
CA PRO A 137 -18.46 4.86 -6.60
C PRO A 137 -16.96 5.09 -6.44
N GLN A 138 -16.41 4.80 -5.26
CA GLN A 138 -14.97 4.92 -4.99
C GLN A 138 -14.12 3.88 -5.77
N ALA A 139 -14.71 2.74 -6.15
CA ALA A 139 -14.02 1.77 -6.98
C ALA A 139 -13.87 2.27 -8.43
N GLU A 140 -14.85 3.01 -8.93
CA GLU A 140 -14.77 3.68 -10.23
C GLU A 140 -13.81 4.88 -10.17
N ASP A 141 -13.95 5.71 -9.15
CA ASP A 141 -13.10 6.89 -8.98
C ASP A 141 -11.61 6.54 -8.92
N VAL A 142 -11.23 5.45 -8.24
CA VAL A 142 -9.81 5.06 -8.20
C VAL A 142 -9.28 4.61 -9.56
N ILE A 143 -10.11 4.01 -10.41
CA ILE A 143 -9.71 3.64 -11.77
C ILE A 143 -9.40 4.90 -12.58
N ASP A 144 -10.26 5.91 -12.50
CA ASP A 144 -10.04 7.20 -13.13
C ASP A 144 -8.78 7.89 -12.61
N GLU A 145 -8.56 7.87 -11.29
CA GLU A 145 -7.39 8.45 -10.66
C GLU A 145 -6.08 7.74 -11.07
N MET A 146 -6.12 6.43 -11.23
CA MET A 146 -5.00 5.65 -11.79
C MET A 146 -4.73 6.03 -13.25
N GLY A 147 -5.79 6.16 -14.05
CA GLY A 147 -5.71 6.60 -15.44
C GLY A 147 -5.04 7.97 -15.54
N LYS A 148 -5.54 8.97 -14.81
CA LYS A 148 -4.97 10.32 -14.76
C LYS A 148 -3.49 10.31 -14.34
N PHE A 149 -3.14 9.46 -13.36
CA PHE A 149 -1.74 9.32 -12.92
C PHE A 149 -0.85 8.80 -14.05
N ILE A 150 -1.27 7.74 -14.74
CA ILE A 150 -0.52 7.15 -15.86
C ILE A 150 -0.37 8.16 -17.02
N TYR A 151 -1.44 8.85 -17.41
CA TYR A 151 -1.37 9.92 -18.43
C TYR A 151 -0.34 10.97 -18.06
N THR A 152 -0.31 11.41 -16.80
CA THR A 152 0.66 12.41 -16.32
C THR A 152 2.11 11.89 -16.35
N ILE A 153 2.33 10.57 -16.20
CA ILE A 153 3.68 9.98 -16.21
C ILE A 153 4.17 9.73 -17.64
N LEU A 154 3.27 9.34 -18.52
CA LEU A 154 3.61 9.01 -19.91
C LEU A 154 3.52 10.21 -20.86
N GLU A 155 3.09 11.38 -20.35
CA GLU A 155 2.91 12.62 -21.14
C GLU A 155 1.96 12.42 -22.34
N LEU A 156 0.85 11.68 -22.15
CA LEU A 156 -0.15 11.35 -23.16
C LEU A 156 -1.28 12.40 -23.21
#